data_7fa77a56219c7b9a5630f7c2af0ea329
#
_entry.id   7fa77a56219c7b9a5630f7c2af0ea329
#
_cell.length_a   1.000
_cell.length_b   1.000
_cell.length_c   1.000
_cell.angle_alpha   90.00
_cell.angle_beta   90.00
_cell.angle_gamma   90.00
#
_symmetry.space_group_name_H-M   'P 1'
#
loop_
_entity.id
_entity.type
_entity.pdbx_description
1 polymer ?
#
loop_
_entity_poly.entity_id
_entity_poly.type
_entity_poly.pdbx_seq_one_letter_code
_entity_poly.pdbx_strand_id
1 'polypeptide(L)'
;MIGKIISGSSFSGTVGYVMKEKSRILEAEGIVPPDAKRMAEDFNDQTLLNPRLKNTVGHISLSFSPKDAPRMTDALMTQIAKEYMQKMGITDTQYLLVRHLDRPHPLCHLVYNKVGNDGQTISDKNIKLRNAEVCQELTGKYGLYPAPGKTTCGGSGYANRTRPDTQSTMQSNWTANYGNRVSASAINIAEILT
;
A
#
# COMPACT_ATOMS: atom_id res chain seq x y z
N MET A 1 6.59 8.59 -6.50
CA MET A 1 5.63 7.61 -5.94
C MET A 1 5.72 7.61 -4.43
N ILE A 2 4.61 7.36 -3.71
CA ILE A 2 4.57 7.24 -2.23
C ILE A 2 3.83 5.97 -1.87
N GLY A 3 4.38 5.18 -0.94
CA GLY A 3 3.73 4.02 -0.33
C GLY A 3 3.28 4.31 1.10
N LYS A 4 2.01 4.08 1.42
CA LYS A 4 1.48 4.11 2.78
C LYS A 4 1.13 2.70 3.22
N ILE A 5 1.70 2.27 4.35
CA ILE A 5 1.53 0.92 4.88
C ILE A 5 0.59 0.95 6.08
N ILE A 6 -0.36 0.03 6.09
CA ILE A 6 -1.30 -0.23 7.18
C ILE A 6 -1.27 -1.74 7.47
N SER A 7 -1.27 -2.12 8.71
CA SER A 7 -1.46 -3.52 9.14
C SER A 7 -2.80 -3.66 9.84
N GLY A 8 -3.46 -4.77 9.62
CA GLY A 8 -4.76 -5.07 10.19
C GLY A 8 -4.95 -6.55 10.45
N SER A 9 -6.14 -6.91 10.97
CA SER A 9 -6.53 -8.29 11.27
C SER A 9 -7.79 -8.74 10.53
N SER A 10 -8.44 -7.85 9.76
CA SER A 10 -9.70 -8.14 9.07
C SER A 10 -9.55 -8.03 7.56
N PHE A 11 -9.52 -9.17 6.86
CA PHE A 11 -9.57 -9.18 5.41
C PHE A 11 -10.92 -8.69 4.87
N SER A 12 -12.03 -9.06 5.50
CA SER A 12 -13.37 -8.62 5.08
C SER A 12 -13.47 -7.09 5.05
N GLY A 13 -13.04 -6.41 6.12
CA GLY A 13 -13.03 -4.96 6.16
C GLY A 13 -12.09 -4.33 5.14
N THR A 14 -10.89 -4.91 4.94
CA THR A 14 -9.89 -4.36 4.03
C THR A 14 -10.28 -4.58 2.58
N VAL A 15 -10.72 -5.80 2.21
CA VAL A 15 -11.17 -6.11 0.85
C VAL A 15 -12.42 -5.29 0.51
N GLY A 16 -13.41 -5.21 1.41
CA GLY A 16 -14.57 -4.36 1.22
C GLY A 16 -14.23 -2.88 1.04
N TYR A 17 -13.18 -2.39 1.71
CA TYR A 17 -12.69 -1.02 1.52
C TYR A 17 -12.07 -0.80 0.14
N VAL A 18 -11.26 -1.73 -0.37
CA VAL A 18 -10.57 -1.55 -1.66
C VAL A 18 -11.45 -1.88 -2.87
N MET A 19 -12.52 -2.68 -2.66
CA MET A 19 -13.48 -3.08 -3.70
C MET A 19 -14.69 -2.15 -3.80
N LYS A 20 -14.48 -0.84 -3.66
CA LYS A 20 -15.55 0.17 -3.82
C LYS A 20 -15.96 0.34 -5.28
N GLU A 21 -17.13 1.00 -5.51
CA GLU A 21 -17.79 1.14 -6.82
C GLU A 21 -16.88 1.59 -7.98
N LYS A 22 -15.91 2.47 -7.72
CA LYS A 22 -14.96 2.96 -8.74
C LYS A 22 -13.59 2.34 -8.58
N SER A 23 -13.57 1.01 -8.44
CA SER A 23 -12.33 0.23 -8.35
C SER A 23 -12.21 -0.74 -9.53
N ARG A 24 -10.98 -1.11 -9.87
CA ARG A 24 -10.66 -2.11 -10.89
C ARG A 24 -9.59 -3.05 -10.33
N ILE A 25 -9.87 -4.35 -10.34
CA ILE A 25 -8.87 -5.36 -10.03
C ILE A 25 -7.83 -5.36 -11.15
N LEU A 26 -6.57 -5.18 -10.79
CA LEU A 26 -5.43 -5.28 -11.72
C LEU A 26 -4.87 -6.69 -11.74
N GLU A 27 -4.72 -7.30 -10.56
CA GLU A 27 -4.21 -8.65 -10.40
C GLU A 27 -4.66 -9.24 -9.08
N ALA A 28 -4.81 -10.57 -9.03
CA ALA A 28 -5.13 -11.34 -7.83
C ALA A 28 -4.37 -12.67 -7.88
N GLU A 29 -3.79 -13.07 -6.77
CA GLU A 29 -3.04 -14.32 -6.63
C GLU A 29 -3.53 -15.09 -5.41
N GLY A 30 -3.83 -16.37 -5.58
CA GLY A 30 -4.29 -17.26 -4.51
C GLY A 30 -5.68 -16.94 -3.94
N ILE A 31 -6.47 -16.09 -4.60
CA ILE A 31 -7.85 -15.73 -4.24
C ILE A 31 -8.73 -15.68 -5.48
N VAL A 32 -10.05 -15.82 -5.33
CA VAL A 32 -10.99 -15.88 -6.45
C VAL A 32 -11.84 -14.61 -6.55
N PRO A 33 -11.48 -13.65 -7.44
CA PRO A 33 -12.31 -12.48 -7.71
C PRO A 33 -13.56 -12.83 -8.57
N PRO A 34 -14.60 -11.96 -8.64
CA PRO A 34 -14.61 -10.59 -8.09
C PRO A 34 -15.35 -10.44 -6.76
N ASP A 35 -15.86 -11.50 -6.16
CA ASP A 35 -16.69 -11.43 -4.96
C ASP A 35 -15.84 -11.10 -3.72
N ALA A 36 -16.12 -9.94 -3.09
CA ALA A 36 -15.36 -9.45 -1.95
C ALA A 36 -15.43 -10.37 -0.71
N LYS A 37 -16.58 -11.02 -0.50
CA LYS A 37 -16.77 -11.96 0.61
C LYS A 37 -15.93 -13.21 0.37
N ARG A 38 -16.02 -13.78 -0.84
CA ARG A 38 -15.24 -14.96 -1.22
C ARG A 38 -13.74 -14.69 -1.14
N MET A 39 -13.26 -13.57 -1.68
CA MET A 39 -11.84 -13.19 -1.58
C MET A 39 -11.37 -13.08 -0.12
N ALA A 40 -12.21 -12.52 0.77
CA ALA A 40 -11.88 -12.42 2.19
C ALA A 40 -11.85 -13.80 2.88
N GLU A 41 -12.70 -14.74 2.49
CA GLU A 41 -12.69 -16.12 2.95
C GLU A 41 -11.40 -16.82 2.50
N ASP A 42 -11.04 -16.71 1.21
CA ASP A 42 -9.81 -17.28 0.68
C ASP A 42 -8.55 -16.77 1.41
N PHE A 43 -8.51 -15.46 1.71
CA PHE A 43 -7.43 -14.89 2.54
C PHE A 43 -7.42 -15.46 3.96
N ASN A 44 -8.60 -15.61 4.59
CA ASN A 44 -8.70 -16.12 5.95
C ASN A 44 -8.26 -17.58 6.04
N ASP A 45 -8.56 -18.40 5.04
CA ASP A 45 -8.18 -19.80 5.00
C ASP A 45 -6.65 -19.96 5.10
N GLN A 46 -5.88 -19.13 4.39
CA GLN A 46 -4.41 -19.17 4.49
C GLN A 46 -3.90 -18.75 5.87
N THR A 47 -4.63 -17.89 6.60
CA THR A 47 -4.19 -17.51 7.96
C THR A 47 -4.16 -18.68 8.93
N LEU A 48 -4.91 -19.75 8.67
CA LEU A 48 -4.91 -20.97 9.46
C LEU A 48 -3.55 -21.66 9.51
N LEU A 49 -2.68 -21.40 8.53
CA LEU A 49 -1.30 -21.90 8.51
C LEU A 49 -0.43 -21.29 9.62
N ASN A 50 -0.83 -20.11 10.16
CA ASN A 50 -0.12 -19.44 11.25
C ASN A 50 -1.07 -18.79 12.26
N PRO A 51 -1.76 -19.54 13.11
CA PRO A 51 -2.79 -19.02 14.02
C PRO A 51 -2.22 -18.13 15.15
N ARG A 52 -0.89 -18.08 15.30
CA ARG A 52 -0.22 -17.20 16.28
C ARG A 52 -0.14 -15.74 15.80
N LEU A 53 -0.14 -15.52 14.49
CA LEU A 53 -0.06 -14.20 13.92
C LEU A 53 -1.43 -13.51 13.96
N LYS A 54 -1.57 -12.45 14.76
CA LYS A 54 -2.86 -11.75 14.93
C LYS A 54 -3.11 -10.68 13.86
N ASN A 55 -2.08 -9.99 13.41
CA ASN A 55 -2.19 -8.96 12.38
C ASN A 55 -1.78 -9.53 11.02
N THR A 56 -2.65 -10.32 10.42
CA THR A 56 -2.40 -11.08 9.19
C THR A 56 -2.52 -10.25 7.92
N VAL A 57 -3.21 -9.11 7.98
CA VAL A 57 -3.45 -8.24 6.82
C VAL A 57 -2.32 -7.24 6.64
N GLY A 58 -1.69 -7.27 5.48
CA GLY A 58 -0.87 -6.19 4.96
C GLY A 58 -1.67 -5.37 3.94
N HIS A 59 -1.74 -4.07 4.11
CA HIS A 59 -2.40 -3.16 3.18
C HIS A 59 -1.48 -1.99 2.84
N ILE A 60 -1.15 -1.84 1.58
CA ILE A 60 -0.28 -0.78 1.07
C ILE A 60 -1.05 0.00 0.00
N SER A 61 -1.06 1.32 0.12
CA SER A 61 -1.52 2.18 -0.96
C SER A 61 -0.34 2.84 -1.65
N LEU A 62 -0.22 2.65 -2.97
CA LEU A 62 0.79 3.27 -3.82
C LEU A 62 0.13 4.44 -4.57
N SER A 63 0.55 5.65 -4.23
CA SER A 63 0.06 6.89 -4.83
C SER A 63 1.11 7.48 -5.76
N PHE A 64 0.66 7.89 -6.94
CA PHE A 64 1.50 8.49 -7.98
C PHE A 64 1.15 9.97 -8.16
N SER A 65 2.05 10.73 -8.78
CA SER A 65 1.77 12.13 -9.08
C SER A 65 0.62 12.26 -10.10
N PRO A 66 -0.25 13.29 -10.00
CA PRO A 66 -1.19 13.60 -11.07
C PRO A 66 -0.52 13.81 -12.43
N LYS A 67 0.73 14.28 -12.44
CA LYS A 67 1.54 14.46 -13.66
C LYS A 67 1.90 13.13 -14.34
N ASP A 68 1.90 12.02 -13.60
CA ASP A 68 2.13 10.69 -14.15
C ASP A 68 0.84 10.08 -14.74
N ALA A 69 -0.35 10.67 -14.50
CA ALA A 69 -1.63 10.10 -14.91
C ALA A 69 -1.72 9.73 -16.40
N PRO A 70 -1.22 10.55 -17.37
CA PRO A 70 -1.35 10.22 -18.79
C PRO A 70 -0.60 8.94 -19.21
N ARG A 71 0.45 8.57 -18.47
CA ARG A 71 1.31 7.41 -18.76
C ARG A 71 1.02 6.20 -17.86
N MET A 72 0.25 6.40 -16.79
CA MET A 72 -0.02 5.37 -15.79
C MET A 72 -1.12 4.41 -16.26
N THR A 73 -0.77 3.50 -17.17
CA THR A 73 -1.65 2.42 -17.63
C THR A 73 -1.80 1.35 -16.53
N ASP A 74 -2.83 0.49 -16.65
CA ASP A 74 -3.03 -0.63 -15.72
C ASP A 74 -1.83 -1.58 -15.74
N ALA A 75 -1.28 -1.88 -16.93
CA ALA A 75 -0.10 -2.72 -17.08
C ALA A 75 1.15 -2.14 -16.39
N LEU A 76 1.42 -0.85 -16.58
CA LEU A 76 2.55 -0.19 -15.94
C LEU A 76 2.38 -0.15 -14.41
N MET A 77 1.17 0.12 -13.93
CA MET A 77 0.87 0.14 -12.50
C MET A 77 1.05 -1.24 -11.87
N THR A 78 0.59 -2.29 -12.53
CA THR A 78 0.80 -3.69 -12.12
C THR A 78 2.28 -4.03 -12.08
N GLN A 79 3.03 -3.68 -13.10
CA GLN A 79 4.48 -3.93 -13.17
C GLN A 79 5.22 -3.26 -12.01
N ILE A 80 4.92 -1.98 -11.73
CA ILE A 80 5.53 -1.23 -10.62
C ILE A 80 5.15 -1.87 -9.27
N ALA A 81 3.87 -2.25 -9.09
CA ALA A 81 3.41 -2.87 -7.85
C ALA A 81 4.07 -4.24 -7.61
N LYS A 82 4.23 -5.07 -8.64
CA LYS A 82 4.93 -6.38 -8.53
C LYS A 82 6.40 -6.19 -8.16
N GLU A 83 7.09 -5.27 -8.80
CA GLU A 83 8.49 -4.97 -8.46
C GLU A 83 8.61 -4.40 -7.04
N TYR A 84 7.66 -3.54 -6.65
CA TYR A 84 7.58 -3.05 -5.28
C TYR A 84 7.42 -4.21 -4.28
N MET A 85 6.53 -5.17 -4.54
CA MET A 85 6.35 -6.36 -3.69
C MET A 85 7.65 -7.13 -3.54
N GLN A 86 8.33 -7.43 -4.65
CA GLN A 86 9.61 -8.16 -4.62
C GLN A 86 10.66 -7.46 -3.77
N LYS A 87 10.83 -6.14 -3.96
CA LYS A 87 11.80 -5.34 -3.19
C LYS A 87 11.42 -5.21 -1.71
N MET A 88 10.14 -5.23 -1.39
CA MET A 88 9.63 -5.25 -0.02
C MET A 88 9.70 -6.65 0.63
N GLY A 89 10.08 -7.69 -0.11
CA GLY A 89 10.08 -9.07 0.37
C GLY A 89 8.67 -9.62 0.59
N ILE A 90 7.68 -9.09 -0.13
CA ILE A 90 6.31 -9.61 -0.15
C ILE A 90 6.26 -10.61 -1.31
N THR A 91 6.62 -11.85 -1.02
CA THR A 91 6.72 -12.94 -1.98
C THR A 91 6.04 -14.19 -1.44
N ASP A 92 5.67 -15.09 -2.33
CA ASP A 92 5.07 -16.38 -1.99
C ASP A 92 3.88 -16.28 -1.02
N THR A 93 2.93 -15.41 -1.37
CA THR A 93 1.72 -15.18 -0.58
C THR A 93 0.56 -14.73 -1.46
N GLN A 94 -0.65 -14.89 -0.93
CA GLN A 94 -1.86 -14.34 -1.53
C GLN A 94 -1.82 -12.81 -1.57
N TYR A 95 -2.27 -12.22 -2.69
CA TYR A 95 -2.46 -10.78 -2.78
C TYR A 95 -3.57 -10.38 -3.73
N LEU A 96 -4.04 -9.16 -3.53
CA LEU A 96 -5.02 -8.46 -4.36
C LEU A 96 -4.49 -7.06 -4.69
N LEU A 97 -4.38 -6.75 -5.98
CA LEU A 97 -3.99 -5.43 -6.47
C LEU A 97 -5.19 -4.75 -7.13
N VAL A 98 -5.59 -3.60 -6.61
CA VAL A 98 -6.78 -2.86 -7.04
C VAL A 98 -6.42 -1.42 -7.37
N ARG A 99 -6.80 -0.95 -8.55
CA ARG A 99 -6.71 0.46 -8.93
C ARG A 99 -7.99 1.20 -8.53
N HIS A 100 -7.85 2.36 -7.89
CA HIS A 100 -8.96 3.28 -7.64
C HIS A 100 -9.05 4.32 -8.74
N LEU A 101 -10.27 4.54 -9.25
CA LEU A 101 -10.56 5.44 -10.35
C LEU A 101 -11.32 6.70 -9.90
N ASP A 102 -11.61 6.81 -8.61
CA ASP A 102 -12.34 7.93 -7.98
C ASP A 102 -11.44 9.08 -7.54
N ARG A 103 -10.13 8.99 -7.81
CA ARG A 103 -9.14 9.97 -7.37
C ARG A 103 -8.55 10.76 -8.54
N PRO A 104 -8.18 12.04 -8.32
CA PRO A 104 -7.57 12.88 -9.36
C PRO A 104 -6.13 12.46 -9.70
N HIS A 105 -5.54 11.56 -8.92
CA HIS A 105 -4.20 11.03 -9.13
C HIS A 105 -4.24 9.50 -9.19
N PRO A 106 -3.35 8.87 -9.93
CA PRO A 106 -3.28 7.41 -9.99
C PRO A 106 -2.98 6.83 -8.61
N LEU A 107 -3.79 5.85 -8.22
CA LEU A 107 -3.73 5.20 -6.93
C LEU A 107 -4.04 3.71 -7.09
N CYS A 108 -3.20 2.84 -6.53
CA CYS A 108 -3.56 1.45 -6.35
C CYS A 108 -3.37 1.00 -4.90
N HIS A 109 -4.15 0.01 -4.53
CA HIS A 109 -4.10 -0.67 -3.25
C HIS A 109 -3.60 -2.08 -3.45
N LEU A 110 -2.62 -2.46 -2.66
CA LEU A 110 -2.11 -3.81 -2.53
C LEU A 110 -2.57 -4.34 -1.17
N VAL A 111 -3.40 -5.35 -1.17
CA VAL A 111 -3.76 -6.14 0.01
C VAL A 111 -3.04 -7.48 -0.10
N TYR A 112 -2.33 -7.90 0.94
CA TYR A 112 -1.62 -9.18 0.92
C TYR A 112 -1.74 -9.88 2.27
N ASN A 113 -1.62 -11.20 2.24
CA ASN A 113 -1.55 -11.99 3.45
C ASN A 113 -0.13 -11.93 4.02
N LYS A 114 0.02 -11.61 5.29
CA LYS A 114 1.33 -11.65 5.98
C LYS A 114 1.75 -13.07 6.37
N VAL A 115 0.86 -14.04 6.20
CA VAL A 115 1.19 -15.46 6.25
C VAL A 115 1.52 -15.92 4.84
N GLY A 116 2.73 -16.42 4.62
CA GLY A 116 3.15 -17.00 3.34
C GLY A 116 2.48 -18.35 3.07
N ASN A 117 2.61 -18.84 1.83
CA ASN A 117 2.09 -20.15 1.43
C ASN A 117 2.76 -21.30 2.22
N ASP A 118 3.95 -21.06 2.76
CA ASP A 118 4.69 -21.97 3.64
C ASP A 118 4.33 -21.82 5.13
N GLY A 119 3.38 -20.96 5.48
CA GLY A 119 2.99 -20.64 6.86
C GLY A 119 3.95 -19.71 7.60
N GLN A 120 5.06 -19.28 6.96
CA GLN A 120 5.97 -18.32 7.55
C GLN A 120 5.40 -16.91 7.53
N THR A 121 5.86 -16.09 8.47
CA THR A 121 5.44 -14.67 8.51
C THR A 121 6.32 -13.84 7.59
N ILE A 122 5.72 -13.09 6.67
CA ILE A 122 6.41 -12.07 5.88
C ILE A 122 6.91 -10.97 6.82
N SER A 123 8.23 -10.76 6.82
CA SER A 123 8.89 -9.85 7.75
C SER A 123 8.49 -8.39 7.53
N ASP A 124 8.03 -7.75 8.59
CA ASP A 124 7.78 -6.31 8.64
C ASP A 124 8.90 -5.52 9.34
N LYS A 125 10.05 -6.15 9.58
CA LYS A 125 11.23 -5.48 10.16
C LYS A 125 11.65 -4.29 9.29
N ASN A 126 11.75 -3.12 9.91
CA ASN A 126 12.11 -1.85 9.23
C ASN A 126 11.23 -1.53 8.01
N ILE A 127 9.99 -2.01 7.98
CA ILE A 127 9.10 -1.91 6.81
C ILE A 127 8.91 -0.46 6.32
N LYS A 128 8.86 0.51 7.22
CA LYS A 128 8.71 1.93 6.87
C LYS A 128 9.95 2.49 6.17
N LEU A 129 11.14 2.10 6.62
CA LEU A 129 12.41 2.52 6.02
C LEU A 129 12.56 1.89 4.63
N ARG A 130 12.39 0.56 4.54
CA ARG A 130 12.40 -0.17 3.25
C ARG A 130 11.40 0.43 2.26
N ASN A 131 10.18 0.72 2.71
CA ASN A 131 9.17 1.35 1.86
C ASN A 131 9.64 2.69 1.28
N ALA A 132 10.27 3.54 2.09
CA ALA A 132 10.76 4.83 1.61
C ALA A 132 11.86 4.65 0.55
N GLU A 133 12.80 3.76 0.81
CA GLU A 133 13.91 3.43 -0.10
C GLU A 133 13.39 2.84 -1.42
N VAL A 134 12.50 1.83 -1.35
CA VAL A 134 11.91 1.19 -2.53
C VAL A 134 11.08 2.19 -3.35
N CYS A 135 10.28 3.04 -2.69
CA CYS A 135 9.51 4.07 -3.38
C CYS A 135 10.42 5.06 -4.11
N GLN A 136 11.55 5.46 -3.51
CA GLN A 136 12.51 6.36 -4.13
C GLN A 136 13.20 5.69 -5.32
N GLU A 137 13.65 4.47 -5.18
CA GLU A 137 14.30 3.68 -6.22
C GLU A 137 13.38 3.51 -7.43
N LEU A 138 12.13 3.05 -7.22
CA LEU A 138 11.17 2.84 -8.31
C LEU A 138 10.74 4.17 -8.95
N THR A 139 10.66 5.25 -8.18
CA THR A 139 10.42 6.59 -8.74
C THR A 139 11.49 6.97 -9.75
N GLY A 140 12.77 6.75 -9.42
CA GLY A 140 13.89 6.99 -10.32
C GLY A 140 13.88 6.04 -11.52
N LYS A 141 13.76 4.73 -11.29
CA LYS A 141 13.78 3.69 -12.34
C LYS A 141 12.72 3.92 -13.42
N TYR A 142 11.49 4.25 -13.02
CA TYR A 142 10.38 4.46 -13.94
C TYR A 142 10.23 5.91 -14.40
N GLY A 143 11.15 6.80 -14.01
CA GLY A 143 11.12 8.22 -14.34
C GLY A 143 9.81 8.90 -13.90
N LEU A 144 9.29 8.52 -12.74
CA LEU A 144 8.07 9.09 -12.17
C LEU A 144 8.37 10.44 -11.54
N TYR A 145 7.35 11.30 -11.47
CA TYR A 145 7.48 12.55 -10.73
C TYR A 145 7.73 12.26 -9.25
N PRO A 146 8.78 12.85 -8.67
CA PRO A 146 9.05 12.69 -7.25
C PRO A 146 7.88 13.27 -6.42
N ALA A 147 7.55 12.59 -5.35
CA ALA A 147 6.61 13.14 -4.39
C ALA A 147 7.22 14.41 -3.75
N PRO A 148 6.41 15.43 -3.43
CA PRO A 148 6.89 16.60 -2.70
C PRO A 148 7.37 16.17 -1.31
N GLY A 149 8.65 16.04 -1.15
CA GLY A 149 9.36 15.65 0.06
C GLY A 149 10.85 15.87 -0.14
N LYS A 150 11.58 16.23 0.88
CA LYS A 150 12.99 16.66 0.82
C LYS A 150 13.81 15.77 -0.11
N THR A 151 14.27 16.35 -1.21
CA THR A 151 15.31 15.82 -2.08
C THR A 151 16.61 15.77 -1.28
N THR A 152 17.01 14.61 -0.80
CA THR A 152 18.41 14.40 -0.44
C THR A 152 19.16 14.14 -1.73
N CYS A 153 19.55 15.21 -2.42
CA CYS A 153 20.53 15.14 -3.48
C CYS A 153 21.83 14.61 -2.89
N GLY A 154 22.41 13.60 -3.55
CA GLY A 154 23.68 13.01 -3.17
C GLY A 154 24.78 14.05 -3.12
N GLY A 155 25.59 13.97 -2.06
CA GLY A 155 26.81 14.72 -1.84
C GLY A 155 27.51 14.10 -0.66
N SER A 156 28.65 13.45 -0.91
CA SER A 156 29.62 12.99 0.06
C SER A 156 29.85 14.02 1.17
N GLY A 157 29.64 13.65 2.42
CA GLY A 157 29.99 14.49 3.57
C GLY A 157 29.44 13.94 4.87
N TYR A 158 30.23 13.16 5.60
CA TYR A 158 29.95 12.83 6.99
C TYR A 158 29.85 14.11 7.83
N ALA A 159 28.66 14.48 8.26
CA ALA A 159 28.46 15.41 9.35
C ALA A 159 27.32 14.91 10.24
N ASN A 160 27.74 14.45 11.40
CA ASN A 160 26.92 14.07 12.54
C ASN A 160 26.02 15.26 12.95
N ARG A 161 24.70 15.15 12.71
CA ARG A 161 23.72 16.06 13.31
C ARG A 161 22.49 15.27 13.74
N THR A 162 22.16 15.42 15.01
CA THR A 162 20.96 14.98 15.73
C THR A 162 19.70 15.08 14.88
N ARG A 163 18.97 13.97 14.80
CA ARG A 163 17.71 13.80 14.06
C ARG A 163 16.60 14.68 14.60
N PRO A 164 15.96 15.53 13.79
CA PRO A 164 14.57 15.88 14.01
C PRO A 164 13.69 14.80 13.40
N ASP A 165 12.57 14.54 14.03
CA ASP A 165 11.58 13.51 13.73
C ASP A 165 10.99 13.68 12.31
N THR A 166 11.55 12.98 11.31
CA THR A 166 11.24 13.15 9.88
C THR A 166 9.92 12.51 9.46
N GLN A 167 9.25 11.80 10.36
CA GLN A 167 7.98 11.12 10.05
C GLN A 167 6.77 12.06 10.14
N SER A 168 6.77 13.04 11.04
CA SER A 168 5.62 13.95 11.19
C SER A 168 5.54 14.96 10.04
N THR A 169 6.69 15.38 9.49
CA THR A 169 6.76 16.39 8.44
C THR A 169 6.38 15.87 7.05
N MET A 170 6.67 14.59 6.74
CA MET A 170 6.19 13.96 5.49
C MET A 170 4.68 13.74 5.50
N GLN A 171 4.14 13.38 6.67
CA GLN A 171 2.70 13.13 6.83
C GLN A 171 1.90 14.45 6.82
N SER A 172 2.41 15.52 7.44
CA SER A 172 1.76 16.84 7.48
C SER A 172 1.76 17.54 6.11
N ASN A 173 2.84 17.44 5.33
CA ASN A 173 2.89 18.06 4.00
C ASN A 173 2.02 17.31 2.98
N TRP A 174 1.86 15.98 3.11
CA TRP A 174 0.96 15.23 2.26
C TRP A 174 -0.50 15.49 2.63
N THR A 175 -0.81 15.56 3.93
CA THR A 175 -2.16 15.88 4.44
C THR A 175 -2.56 17.30 4.06
N ALA A 176 -1.64 18.27 4.11
CA ALA A 176 -1.90 19.66 3.72
C ALA A 176 -2.15 19.82 2.20
N ASN A 177 -1.48 19.02 1.36
CA ASN A 177 -1.59 19.16 -0.11
C ASN A 177 -2.54 18.16 -0.75
N TYR A 178 -2.85 17.02 -0.10
CA TYR A 178 -3.62 15.93 -0.67
C TYR A 178 -4.62 15.28 0.29
N GLY A 179 -4.56 15.57 1.60
CA GLY A 179 -5.27 14.86 2.65
C GLY A 179 -6.58 15.46 3.16
N ASN A 180 -6.86 16.74 2.89
CA ASN A 180 -8.05 17.44 3.42
C ASN A 180 -9.40 16.96 2.84
N ARG A 181 -9.40 15.94 1.96
CA ARG A 181 -10.64 15.32 1.46
C ARG A 181 -10.89 13.90 1.96
N VAL A 182 -10.02 13.36 2.83
CA VAL A 182 -10.15 11.96 3.30
C VAL A 182 -10.78 11.86 4.70
N SER A 183 -10.79 12.95 5.47
CA SER A 183 -11.31 12.96 6.84
C SER A 183 -12.83 13.10 6.98
N ALA A 184 -13.56 13.37 5.90
CA ALA A 184 -15.01 13.52 5.95
C ALA A 184 -15.81 12.21 5.79
N SER A 185 -15.15 11.08 5.48
CA SER A 185 -15.84 9.80 5.28
C SER A 185 -15.56 8.75 6.37
N ALA A 186 -14.81 9.10 7.40
CA ALA A 186 -14.46 8.19 8.49
C ALA A 186 -15.33 8.38 9.77
N ILE A 187 -16.32 9.25 9.71
CA ILE A 187 -17.24 9.48 10.82
C ILE A 187 -18.62 9.03 10.36
N ASN A 188 -18.90 7.75 10.47
CA ASN A 188 -20.24 7.19 10.76
C ASN A 188 -20.23 5.66 10.73
N ILE A 189 -19.47 5.03 11.62
CA ILE A 189 -19.63 3.60 11.95
C ILE A 189 -20.22 3.40 13.36
N ALA A 190 -20.54 4.49 14.05
CA ALA A 190 -21.07 4.42 15.42
C ALA A 190 -22.61 4.48 15.53
N GLU A 191 -23.36 4.63 14.42
CA GLU A 191 -24.82 4.80 14.47
C GLU A 191 -25.64 3.67 13.82
N ILE A 192 -25.06 2.49 13.58
CA ILE A 192 -25.84 1.32 13.12
C ILE A 192 -25.72 0.18 14.14
N LEU A 193 -25.93 0.47 15.41
CA LEU A 193 -26.23 -0.53 16.46
C LEU A 193 -27.11 0.14 17.55
N THR A 194 -28.32 0.48 17.19
CA THR A 194 -29.47 0.55 18.08
C THR A 194 -30.68 0.02 17.35
#